data_edcd312e62d91fffc564e407519234ae
#
_entry.id   edcd312e62d91fffc564e407519234ae
#
_cell.length_a   1.000
_cell.length_b   1.000
_cell.length_c   1.000
_cell.angle_alpha   90.00
_cell.angle_beta   90.00
_cell.angle_gamma   90.00
#
_symmetry.space_group_name_H-M   'P 1'
#
loop_
_entity.id
_entity.type
_entity.pdbx_description
1 polymer ?
#
loop_
_entity_poly.entity_id
_entity_poly.type
_entity_poly.pdbx_seq_one_letter_code
_entity_poly.pdbx_strand_id
1 'polypeptide(L)'
;EDKGIQRTALWQRGVDTKNFRPDLRSEKMREKLFGKYKDTESLLIYVGRLSAEKQIERIKPVLDNIPGACLALVGDGPYRGQLEKIFENTKTNFIGYLSGEELASAYASGDIFLFPSSTETLGLVLLEAMAAGCPVIGANKGGIPDIINDGVNGCLYDPDEKDKGEQSLIAATKKILADKNKKEMMSKEARKEAEQWDWNQATLQLKKYYSETLGNNA
;
A
#
# COMPACT_ATOMS: atom_id res chain seq x y z
N GLU A 1 4.57 -28.73 6.88
CA GLU A 1 4.70 -30.00 7.65
C GLU A 1 3.81 -31.10 7.08
N ASP A 2 2.64 -30.77 6.56
CA ASP A 2 1.69 -31.74 5.98
C ASP A 2 2.22 -32.56 4.78
N LYS A 3 3.37 -32.17 4.22
CA LYS A 3 4.05 -32.87 3.10
C LYS A 3 5.33 -33.60 3.54
N GLY A 4 5.51 -33.88 4.83
CA GLY A 4 6.65 -34.61 5.37
C GLY A 4 7.96 -33.81 5.50
N ILE A 5 7.92 -32.51 5.28
CA ILE A 5 9.08 -31.63 5.49
C ILE A 5 9.10 -31.20 6.95
N GLN A 6 10.12 -31.65 7.70
CA GLN A 6 10.18 -31.48 9.16
C GLN A 6 10.91 -30.20 9.62
N ARG A 7 11.63 -29.50 8.73
CA ARG A 7 12.38 -28.28 9.05
C ARG A 7 12.00 -27.19 8.06
N THR A 8 10.98 -26.44 8.41
CA THR A 8 10.57 -25.24 7.68
C THR A 8 10.71 -24.01 8.56
N ALA A 9 11.17 -22.92 8.01
CA ALA A 9 11.23 -21.64 8.66
C ALA A 9 10.69 -20.56 7.73
N LEU A 10 10.02 -19.56 8.31
CA LEU A 10 9.54 -18.42 7.55
C LEU A 10 10.68 -17.41 7.42
N TRP A 11 11.04 -17.06 6.19
CA TRP A 11 11.93 -15.96 5.91
C TRP A 11 11.11 -14.78 5.36
N GLN A 12 11.16 -13.68 6.08
CA GLN A 12 10.46 -12.45 5.70
C GLN A 12 11.33 -11.65 4.72
N ARG A 13 10.69 -11.02 3.72
CA ARG A 13 11.36 -10.03 2.88
C ARG A 13 11.42 -8.70 3.62
N GLY A 14 12.42 -7.88 3.27
CA GLY A 14 12.56 -6.54 3.82
C GLY A 14 12.02 -5.46 2.88
N VAL A 15 11.87 -4.25 3.43
CA VAL A 15 11.64 -3.01 2.72
C VAL A 15 12.82 -2.06 2.94
N ASP A 16 13.12 -1.21 1.95
CA ASP A 16 14.19 -0.21 2.07
C ASP A 16 13.68 1.06 2.77
N THR A 17 13.73 1.04 4.10
CA THR A 17 13.28 2.14 4.94
C THR A 17 14.20 3.38 4.87
N LYS A 18 15.38 3.28 4.25
CA LYS A 18 16.26 4.43 4.03
C LYS A 18 15.86 5.23 2.79
N ASN A 19 15.40 4.53 1.76
CA ASN A 19 14.91 5.15 0.54
C ASN A 19 13.43 5.54 0.65
N PHE A 20 12.59 4.69 1.22
CA PHE A 20 11.18 5.03 1.49
C PHE A 20 11.06 5.66 2.88
N ARG A 21 10.84 6.98 2.93
CA ARG A 21 10.79 7.75 4.18
C ARG A 21 9.85 8.95 4.09
N PRO A 22 9.24 9.35 5.23
CA PRO A 22 8.18 10.38 5.24
C PRO A 22 8.66 11.78 4.82
N ASP A 23 9.93 12.13 5.07
CA ASP A 23 10.51 13.43 4.76
C ASP A 23 10.68 13.70 3.26
N LEU A 24 10.45 12.69 2.40
CA LEU A 24 10.38 12.88 0.94
C LEU A 24 9.02 13.42 0.47
N ARG A 25 8.07 13.70 1.39
CA ARG A 25 6.83 14.39 1.05
C ARG A 25 7.14 15.74 0.41
N SER A 26 6.58 16.00 -0.76
CA SER A 26 6.91 17.16 -1.59
C SER A 26 5.65 17.74 -2.23
N GLU A 27 5.48 19.05 -2.12
CA GLU A 27 4.39 19.76 -2.80
C GLU A 27 4.50 19.64 -4.32
N LYS A 28 5.71 19.69 -4.87
CA LYS A 28 5.95 19.43 -6.29
C LYS A 28 5.46 18.05 -6.74
N MET A 29 5.69 17.02 -5.90
CA MET A 29 5.19 15.68 -6.19
C MET A 29 3.67 15.63 -6.03
N ARG A 30 3.09 16.26 -5.02
CA ARG A 30 1.63 16.35 -4.85
C ARG A 30 0.99 17.00 -6.08
N GLU A 31 1.53 18.10 -6.59
CA GLU A 31 1.05 18.75 -7.81
C GLU A 31 1.10 17.81 -9.03
N LYS A 32 2.19 17.02 -9.18
CA LYS A 32 2.33 16.01 -10.22
C LYS A 32 1.24 14.92 -10.10
N LEU A 33 0.99 14.46 -8.88
CA LEU A 33 0.03 13.40 -8.59
C LEU A 33 -1.43 13.88 -8.77
N PHE A 34 -1.76 15.08 -8.34
CA PHE A 34 -3.07 15.69 -8.59
C PHE A 34 -3.32 16.00 -10.07
N GLY A 35 -2.28 16.37 -10.82
CA GLY A 35 -2.39 16.78 -12.23
C GLY A 35 -3.38 17.92 -12.40
N LYS A 36 -4.43 17.72 -13.20
CA LYS A 36 -5.49 18.73 -13.44
C LYS A 36 -6.48 18.89 -12.28
N TYR A 37 -6.42 18.06 -11.26
CA TYR A 37 -7.38 18.01 -10.15
C TYR A 37 -6.86 18.69 -8.87
N LYS A 38 -6.09 19.77 -9.01
CA LYS A 38 -5.44 20.51 -7.90
C LYS A 38 -6.41 21.09 -6.86
N ASP A 39 -7.68 21.26 -7.22
CA ASP A 39 -8.71 21.81 -6.33
C ASP A 39 -9.33 20.73 -5.40
N THR A 40 -8.74 19.54 -5.36
CA THR A 40 -9.17 18.47 -4.45
C THR A 40 -8.40 18.49 -3.14
N GLU A 41 -9.06 18.10 -2.06
CA GLU A 41 -8.52 18.18 -0.70
C GLU A 41 -7.62 17.00 -0.35
N SER A 42 -7.94 15.81 -0.89
CA SER A 42 -7.32 14.55 -0.50
C SER A 42 -6.74 13.80 -1.70
N LEU A 43 -5.52 13.30 -1.54
CA LEU A 43 -4.80 12.53 -2.53
C LEU A 43 -4.74 11.05 -2.15
N LEU A 44 -5.57 10.23 -2.79
CA LEU A 44 -5.47 8.79 -2.73
C LEU A 44 -4.41 8.31 -3.74
N ILE A 45 -3.64 7.32 -3.37
CA ILE A 45 -2.59 6.77 -4.26
C ILE A 45 -2.70 5.26 -4.34
N TYR A 46 -2.51 4.73 -5.55
CA TYR A 46 -2.23 3.33 -5.82
C TYR A 46 -0.89 3.24 -6.54
N VAL A 47 -0.08 2.26 -6.17
CA VAL A 47 1.19 1.96 -6.84
C VAL A 47 1.26 0.48 -7.15
N GLY A 48 1.56 0.14 -8.39
CA GLY A 48 1.74 -1.23 -8.81
C GLY A 48 1.45 -1.47 -10.28
N ARG A 49 1.57 -2.74 -10.69
CA ARG A 49 1.21 -3.14 -12.05
C ARG A 49 -0.28 -2.94 -12.28
N LEU A 50 -0.64 -2.33 -13.40
CA LEU A 50 -2.03 -2.15 -13.81
C LEU A 50 -2.53 -3.43 -14.52
N SER A 51 -3.03 -4.38 -13.75
CA SER A 51 -3.51 -5.68 -14.21
C SER A 51 -4.79 -6.08 -13.49
N ALA A 52 -5.62 -6.91 -14.12
CA ALA A 52 -6.96 -7.25 -13.64
C ALA A 52 -6.96 -7.94 -12.25
N GLU A 53 -5.94 -8.78 -11.97
CA GLU A 53 -5.79 -9.44 -10.67
C GLU A 53 -5.58 -8.48 -9.49
N LYS A 54 -5.18 -7.23 -9.77
CA LYS A 54 -5.01 -6.18 -8.75
C LYS A 54 -6.32 -5.51 -8.34
N GLN A 55 -7.41 -5.76 -9.06
CA GLN A 55 -8.77 -5.31 -8.72
C GLN A 55 -8.86 -3.79 -8.45
N ILE A 56 -8.12 -2.99 -9.23
CA ILE A 56 -7.98 -1.53 -9.02
C ILE A 56 -9.33 -0.82 -9.20
N GLU A 57 -10.22 -1.37 -10.03
CA GLU A 57 -11.58 -0.88 -10.25
C GLU A 57 -12.42 -0.76 -8.97
N ARG A 58 -12.07 -1.53 -7.90
CA ARG A 58 -12.72 -1.42 -6.58
C ARG A 58 -12.53 -0.06 -5.92
N ILE A 59 -11.58 0.75 -6.39
CA ILE A 59 -11.37 2.11 -5.88
C ILE A 59 -12.40 3.09 -6.44
N LYS A 60 -13.05 2.79 -7.59
CA LYS A 60 -14.00 3.71 -8.22
C LYS A 60 -15.15 4.13 -7.28
N PRO A 61 -15.84 3.22 -6.57
CA PRO A 61 -16.89 3.61 -5.63
C PRO A 61 -16.40 4.56 -4.51
N VAL A 62 -15.12 4.49 -4.12
CA VAL A 62 -14.53 5.43 -3.15
C VAL A 62 -14.58 6.86 -3.70
N LEU A 63 -14.16 7.05 -4.96
CA LEU A 63 -14.15 8.37 -5.62
C LEU A 63 -15.58 8.90 -5.85
N ASP A 64 -16.50 8.03 -6.21
CA ASP A 64 -17.92 8.39 -6.40
C ASP A 64 -18.57 8.87 -5.08
N ASN A 65 -18.08 8.41 -3.92
CA ASN A 65 -18.61 8.70 -2.60
C ASN A 65 -17.80 9.73 -1.79
N ILE A 66 -16.63 10.17 -2.31
CA ILE A 66 -15.76 11.18 -1.67
C ILE A 66 -15.38 12.24 -2.72
N PRO A 67 -16.25 13.21 -3.03
CA PRO A 67 -16.03 14.18 -4.12
C PRO A 67 -14.77 15.05 -3.95
N GLY A 68 -14.29 15.20 -2.69
CA GLY A 68 -13.04 15.91 -2.36
C GLY A 68 -11.78 15.10 -2.58
N ALA A 69 -11.87 13.85 -3.05
CA ALA A 69 -10.70 13.00 -3.28
C ALA A 69 -10.30 12.94 -4.76
N CYS A 70 -8.99 12.86 -5.00
CA CYS A 70 -8.36 12.53 -6.28
C CYS A 70 -7.56 11.23 -6.12
N LEU A 71 -7.54 10.40 -7.15
CA LEU A 71 -6.73 9.18 -7.21
C LEU A 71 -5.55 9.37 -8.17
N ALA A 72 -4.34 9.10 -7.69
CA ALA A 72 -3.15 8.94 -8.52
C ALA A 72 -2.85 7.44 -8.71
N LEU A 73 -2.89 6.97 -9.95
CA LEU A 73 -2.48 5.62 -10.34
C LEU A 73 -1.04 5.64 -10.84
N VAL A 74 -0.12 5.13 -10.02
CA VAL A 74 1.31 5.05 -10.34
C VAL A 74 1.63 3.62 -10.79
N GLY A 75 2.17 3.50 -11.99
CA GLY A 75 2.50 2.25 -12.64
C GLY A 75 1.95 2.14 -14.05
N ASP A 76 2.15 0.99 -14.65
CA ASP A 76 1.64 0.68 -15.98
C ASP A 76 1.29 -0.81 -16.10
N GLY A 77 0.59 -1.20 -17.15
CA GLY A 77 0.25 -2.60 -17.38
C GLY A 77 -0.88 -2.81 -18.39
N PRO A 78 -1.15 -4.07 -18.73
CA PRO A 78 -2.08 -4.42 -19.80
C PRO A 78 -3.53 -3.99 -19.55
N TYR A 79 -3.89 -3.72 -18.29
CA TYR A 79 -5.26 -3.32 -17.90
C TYR A 79 -5.48 -1.81 -17.93
N ARG A 80 -4.43 -1.01 -18.24
CA ARG A 80 -4.47 0.46 -18.23
C ARG A 80 -5.63 1.02 -19.05
N GLY A 81 -5.77 0.61 -20.31
CA GLY A 81 -6.82 1.14 -21.18
C GLY A 81 -8.25 0.81 -20.72
N GLN A 82 -8.45 -0.27 -19.97
CA GLN A 82 -9.74 -0.56 -19.34
C GLN A 82 -9.96 0.31 -18.10
N LEU A 83 -8.93 0.51 -17.29
CA LEU A 83 -9.00 1.40 -16.13
C LEU A 83 -9.27 2.84 -16.53
N GLU A 84 -8.67 3.34 -17.62
CA GLU A 84 -8.96 4.67 -18.15
C GLU A 84 -10.45 4.85 -18.49
N LYS A 85 -11.11 3.83 -19.06
CA LYS A 85 -12.55 3.84 -19.28
C LYS A 85 -13.38 3.77 -17.99
N ILE A 86 -12.98 2.90 -17.05
CA ILE A 86 -13.67 2.73 -15.75
C ILE A 86 -13.64 4.05 -14.96
N PHE A 87 -12.51 4.74 -14.97
CA PHE A 87 -12.28 5.96 -14.21
C PHE A 87 -12.54 7.26 -14.99
N GLU A 88 -13.08 7.20 -16.22
CA GLU A 88 -13.24 8.35 -17.14
C GLU A 88 -13.95 9.55 -16.48
N ASN A 89 -15.00 9.31 -15.70
CA ASN A 89 -15.80 10.36 -15.05
C ASN A 89 -15.40 10.58 -13.58
N THR A 90 -14.19 10.23 -13.19
CA THR A 90 -13.66 10.41 -11.84
C THR A 90 -12.45 11.35 -11.84
N LYS A 91 -12.07 11.83 -10.65
CA LYS A 91 -10.85 12.60 -10.46
C LYS A 91 -9.64 11.66 -10.37
N THR A 92 -9.31 10.98 -11.46
CA THR A 92 -8.19 10.03 -11.52
C THR A 92 -7.10 10.51 -12.46
N ASN A 93 -5.85 10.48 -11.99
CA ASN A 93 -4.67 10.82 -12.77
C ASN A 93 -3.78 9.58 -12.96
N PHE A 94 -3.50 9.21 -14.20
CA PHE A 94 -2.62 8.09 -14.56
C PHE A 94 -1.19 8.62 -14.73
N ILE A 95 -0.35 8.37 -13.74
CA ILE A 95 1.01 8.93 -13.65
C ILE A 95 1.99 8.19 -14.56
N GLY A 96 1.76 6.89 -14.80
CA GLY A 96 2.74 6.01 -15.42
C GLY A 96 3.77 5.47 -14.42
N TYR A 97 4.83 4.88 -14.94
CA TYR A 97 5.88 4.26 -14.13
C TYR A 97 6.74 5.30 -13.42
N LEU A 98 6.99 5.09 -12.13
CA LEU A 98 7.97 5.84 -11.33
C LEU A 98 8.95 4.85 -10.69
N SER A 99 10.16 5.32 -10.37
CA SER A 99 11.19 4.53 -9.71
C SER A 99 12.08 5.39 -8.81
N GLY A 100 12.89 4.75 -7.97
CA GLY A 100 13.85 5.42 -7.10
C GLY A 100 13.20 6.49 -6.21
N GLU A 101 13.84 7.66 -6.12
CA GLU A 101 13.40 8.76 -5.27
C GLU A 101 12.03 9.35 -5.69
N GLU A 102 11.71 9.36 -6.99
CA GLU A 102 10.39 9.81 -7.45
C GLU A 102 9.27 8.90 -6.94
N LEU A 103 9.48 7.58 -6.94
CA LEU A 103 8.53 6.62 -6.40
C LEU A 103 8.39 6.79 -4.88
N ALA A 104 9.50 6.93 -4.16
CA ALA A 104 9.48 7.14 -2.72
C ALA A 104 8.78 8.45 -2.34
N SER A 105 9.04 9.53 -3.09
CA SER A 105 8.34 10.81 -2.93
C SER A 105 6.85 10.71 -3.24
N ALA A 106 6.46 9.89 -4.23
CA ALA A 106 5.05 9.66 -4.56
C ALA A 106 4.30 9.02 -3.39
N TYR A 107 4.85 7.95 -2.79
CA TYR A 107 4.28 7.34 -1.59
C TYR A 107 4.16 8.34 -0.43
N ALA A 108 5.25 9.05 -0.11
CA ALA A 108 5.28 10.02 0.99
C ALA A 108 4.30 11.19 0.78
N SER A 109 3.98 11.50 -0.47
CA SER A 109 3.10 12.62 -0.84
C SER A 109 1.62 12.25 -0.89
N GLY A 110 1.25 10.96 -0.88
CA GLY A 110 -0.12 10.50 -0.76
C GLY A 110 -0.72 10.79 0.62
N ASP A 111 -2.04 10.87 0.70
CA ASP A 111 -2.76 10.96 1.97
C ASP A 111 -3.23 9.60 2.46
N ILE A 112 -3.56 8.69 1.55
CA ILE A 112 -3.89 7.29 1.82
C ILE A 112 -3.44 6.45 0.63
N PHE A 113 -2.75 5.34 0.90
CA PHE A 113 -2.45 4.31 -0.07
C PHE A 113 -3.57 3.25 -0.07
N LEU A 114 -4.21 3.04 -1.24
CA LEU A 114 -5.26 2.06 -1.41
C LEU A 114 -4.72 0.81 -2.10
N PHE A 115 -4.88 -0.34 -1.46
CA PHE A 115 -4.40 -1.62 -1.97
C PHE A 115 -5.53 -2.65 -2.08
N PRO A 116 -6.32 -2.62 -3.16
CA PRO A 116 -7.52 -3.43 -3.31
C PRO A 116 -7.27 -4.91 -3.65
N SER A 117 -6.03 -5.29 -3.97
CA SER A 117 -5.66 -6.65 -4.35
C SER A 117 -5.99 -7.66 -3.25
N SER A 118 -6.69 -8.73 -3.59
CA SER A 118 -7.03 -9.83 -2.67
C SER A 118 -6.15 -11.08 -2.86
N THR A 119 -5.17 -11.04 -3.76
CA THR A 119 -4.35 -12.22 -4.15
C THR A 119 -2.87 -12.07 -3.75
N GLU A 120 -2.55 -11.11 -2.91
CA GLU A 120 -1.17 -10.85 -2.51
C GLU A 120 -0.67 -11.84 -1.46
N THR A 121 0.56 -12.29 -1.64
CA THR A 121 1.25 -13.12 -0.64
C THR A 121 1.99 -12.29 0.39
N LEU A 122 2.58 -11.15 0.01
CA LEU A 122 3.33 -10.28 0.92
C LEU A 122 3.04 -8.78 0.72
N GLY A 123 2.77 -8.31 -0.51
CA GLY A 123 2.46 -6.90 -0.75
C GLY A 123 3.61 -5.94 -0.45
N LEU A 124 4.79 -6.10 -1.08
CA LEU A 124 5.94 -5.20 -0.86
C LEU A 124 5.60 -3.71 -1.03
N VAL A 125 4.75 -3.37 -2.00
CA VAL A 125 4.28 -1.99 -2.22
C VAL A 125 3.52 -1.42 -1.01
N LEU A 126 2.90 -2.29 -0.22
CA LEU A 126 2.24 -1.92 1.04
C LEU A 126 3.28 -1.50 2.09
N LEU A 127 4.35 -2.30 2.23
CA LEU A 127 5.46 -1.97 3.13
C LEU A 127 6.21 -0.71 2.68
N GLU A 128 6.35 -0.48 1.38
CA GLU A 128 6.94 0.75 0.82
C GLU A 128 6.09 1.99 1.18
N ALA A 129 4.77 1.90 1.04
CA ALA A 129 3.84 2.95 1.44
C ALA A 129 3.93 3.24 2.96
N MET A 130 3.92 2.19 3.78
CA MET A 130 4.06 2.29 5.24
C MET A 130 5.42 2.88 5.63
N ALA A 131 6.51 2.47 5.00
CA ALA A 131 7.85 3.02 5.21
C ALA A 131 7.92 4.51 4.87
N ALA A 132 7.22 4.94 3.82
CA ALA A 132 7.08 6.35 3.44
C ALA A 132 6.10 7.14 4.34
N GLY A 133 5.54 6.51 5.38
CA GLY A 133 4.59 7.13 6.30
C GLY A 133 3.22 7.42 5.66
N CYS A 134 2.87 6.75 4.57
CA CYS A 134 1.54 6.86 3.98
C CYS A 134 0.59 5.87 4.69
N PRO A 135 -0.52 6.34 5.28
CA PRO A 135 -1.55 5.44 5.82
C PRO A 135 -2.09 4.51 4.74
N VAL A 136 -2.33 3.25 5.10
CA VAL A 136 -2.69 2.21 4.14
C VAL A 136 -4.08 1.66 4.40
N ILE A 137 -4.80 1.30 3.33
CA ILE A 137 -6.02 0.50 3.39
C ILE A 137 -5.82 -0.71 2.47
N GLY A 138 -5.89 -1.91 3.03
CA GLY A 138 -5.69 -3.15 2.29
C GLY A 138 -6.85 -4.12 2.44
N ALA A 139 -6.93 -5.10 1.52
CA ALA A 139 -7.91 -6.17 1.60
C ALA A 139 -7.61 -7.10 2.79
N ASN A 140 -8.63 -7.48 3.56
CA ASN A 140 -8.52 -8.49 4.62
C ASN A 140 -8.39 -9.90 4.02
N LYS A 141 -7.31 -10.11 3.23
CA LYS A 141 -7.06 -11.35 2.52
C LYS A 141 -5.58 -11.58 2.20
N GLY A 142 -5.22 -12.84 1.99
CA GLY A 142 -3.84 -13.23 1.69
C GLY A 142 -2.89 -12.87 2.83
N GLY A 143 -1.72 -12.34 2.51
CA GLY A 143 -0.72 -11.89 3.49
C GLY A 143 -0.90 -10.45 3.98
N ILE A 144 -1.94 -9.74 3.57
CA ILE A 144 -2.16 -8.34 3.96
C ILE A 144 -2.46 -8.20 5.47
N PRO A 145 -3.30 -9.06 6.09
CA PRO A 145 -3.55 -9.02 7.54
C PRO A 145 -2.31 -9.31 8.41
N ASP A 146 -1.26 -9.91 7.85
CA ASP A 146 0.01 -10.13 8.57
C ASP A 146 0.82 -8.83 8.75
N ILE A 147 0.50 -7.80 7.94
CA ILE A 147 1.20 -6.50 7.91
C ILE A 147 0.33 -5.40 8.54
N ILE A 148 -0.97 -5.39 8.23
CA ILE A 148 -1.89 -4.37 8.71
C ILE A 148 -2.57 -4.81 10.01
N ASN A 149 -2.29 -4.08 11.09
CA ASN A 149 -3.07 -4.12 12.32
C ASN A 149 -4.20 -3.08 12.21
N ASP A 150 -5.43 -3.58 11.99
CA ASP A 150 -6.60 -2.75 11.67
C ASP A 150 -6.86 -1.66 12.71
N GLY A 151 -6.99 -0.44 12.23
CA GLY A 151 -7.21 0.76 13.03
C GLY A 151 -5.98 1.30 13.76
N VAL A 152 -4.82 0.63 13.69
CA VAL A 152 -3.55 1.03 14.33
C VAL A 152 -2.56 1.57 13.30
N ASN A 153 -2.03 0.71 12.43
CA ASN A 153 -1.05 1.08 11.39
C ASN A 153 -1.65 1.16 9.99
N GLY A 154 -2.95 0.88 9.84
CA GLY A 154 -3.71 0.89 8.59
C GLY A 154 -5.15 0.51 8.85
N CYS A 155 -5.92 0.30 7.78
CA CYS A 155 -7.25 -0.28 7.86
C CYS A 155 -7.38 -1.49 6.94
N LEU A 156 -8.16 -2.47 7.36
CA LEU A 156 -8.55 -3.62 6.55
C LEU A 156 -9.99 -3.44 6.05
N TYR A 157 -10.25 -3.82 4.80
CA TYR A 157 -11.60 -3.94 4.27
C TYR A 157 -11.85 -5.39 3.81
N ASP A 158 -13.10 -5.87 3.88
CA ASP A 158 -13.44 -7.22 3.44
C ASP A 158 -13.81 -7.22 1.95
N PRO A 159 -13.01 -7.85 1.06
CA PRO A 159 -13.28 -7.86 -0.37
C PRO A 159 -14.36 -8.85 -0.81
N ASP A 160 -14.77 -9.81 0.02
CA ASP A 160 -15.65 -10.93 -0.38
C ASP A 160 -17.15 -10.62 -0.23
N GLU A 161 -17.51 -9.71 0.63
CA GLU A 161 -18.89 -9.27 0.79
C GLU A 161 -19.25 -8.27 -0.32
N LYS A 162 -19.99 -8.74 -1.36
CA LYS A 162 -20.21 -8.06 -2.63
C LYS A 162 -20.61 -6.58 -2.50
N ASP A 163 -21.58 -6.22 -1.75
CA ASP A 163 -21.96 -4.81 -1.55
C ASP A 163 -21.32 -4.18 -0.29
N LYS A 164 -21.00 -4.99 0.70
CA LYS A 164 -20.39 -4.54 1.95
C LYS A 164 -18.89 -4.30 1.81
N GLY A 165 -18.20 -5.03 0.92
CA GLY A 165 -16.77 -4.83 0.64
C GLY A 165 -16.47 -3.43 0.12
N GLU A 166 -17.25 -2.95 -0.84
CA GLU A 166 -17.15 -1.56 -1.33
C GLU A 166 -17.50 -0.56 -0.23
N GLN A 167 -18.57 -0.80 0.51
CA GLN A 167 -18.97 0.06 1.63
C GLN A 167 -17.92 0.11 2.73
N SER A 168 -17.26 -1.01 3.04
CA SER A 168 -16.18 -1.06 4.04
C SER A 168 -14.94 -0.28 3.59
N LEU A 169 -14.56 -0.35 2.30
CA LEU A 169 -13.47 0.43 1.74
C LEU A 169 -13.78 1.94 1.76
N ILE A 170 -15.01 2.32 1.39
CA ILE A 170 -15.50 3.71 1.46
C ILE A 170 -15.47 4.20 2.91
N ALA A 171 -15.98 3.41 3.84
CA ALA A 171 -16.04 3.77 5.26
C ALA A 171 -14.63 3.94 5.88
N ALA A 172 -13.72 3.01 5.59
CA ALA A 172 -12.33 3.09 6.03
C ALA A 172 -11.64 4.36 5.50
N THR A 173 -11.83 4.67 4.22
CA THR A 173 -11.27 5.87 3.59
C THR A 173 -11.82 7.15 4.24
N LYS A 174 -13.15 7.26 4.39
CA LYS A 174 -13.79 8.41 5.06
C LYS A 174 -13.29 8.58 6.49
N LYS A 175 -13.17 7.49 7.25
CA LYS A 175 -12.71 7.49 8.64
C LYS A 175 -11.31 8.06 8.83
N ILE A 176 -10.38 7.72 7.89
CA ILE A 176 -9.01 8.25 7.93
C ILE A 176 -8.99 9.73 7.50
N LEU A 177 -9.73 10.10 6.46
CA LEU A 177 -9.75 11.48 5.95
C LEU A 177 -10.41 12.47 6.89
N ALA A 178 -11.42 12.04 7.66
CA ALA A 178 -12.17 12.89 8.57
C ALA A 178 -11.40 13.29 9.84
N ASP A 179 -10.35 12.54 10.23
CA ASP A 179 -9.60 12.76 11.47
C ASP A 179 -8.10 12.88 11.19
N LYS A 180 -7.63 14.12 11.14
CA LYS A 180 -6.22 14.43 10.89
C LYS A 180 -5.29 13.82 11.94
N ASN A 181 -5.67 13.89 13.22
CA ASN A 181 -4.86 13.35 14.31
C ASN A 181 -4.73 11.83 14.19
N LYS A 182 -5.84 11.16 13.91
CA LYS A 182 -5.85 9.72 13.68
C LYS A 182 -5.00 9.33 12.46
N LYS A 183 -5.10 10.08 11.37
CA LYS A 183 -4.27 9.88 10.18
C LYS A 183 -2.78 10.01 10.50
N GLU A 184 -2.38 11.03 11.26
CA GLU A 184 -0.98 11.23 11.68
C GLU A 184 -0.49 10.12 12.63
N MET A 185 -1.31 9.67 13.57
CA MET A 185 -0.97 8.53 14.43
C MET A 185 -0.80 7.24 13.61
N MET A 186 -1.72 6.95 12.73
CA MET A 186 -1.67 5.79 11.84
C MET A 186 -0.43 5.83 10.93
N SER A 187 -0.06 6.98 10.39
CA SER A 187 1.16 7.20 9.61
C SER A 187 2.42 6.84 10.41
N LYS A 188 2.50 7.26 11.67
CA LYS A 188 3.64 6.95 12.55
C LYS A 188 3.73 5.46 12.88
N GLU A 189 2.61 4.83 13.19
CA GLU A 189 2.58 3.39 13.50
C GLU A 189 2.84 2.56 12.23
N ALA A 190 2.37 2.99 11.04
CA ALA A 190 2.71 2.38 9.77
C ALA A 190 4.24 2.40 9.52
N ARG A 191 4.87 3.54 9.71
CA ARG A 191 6.32 3.68 9.58
C ARG A 191 7.08 2.77 10.56
N LYS A 192 6.67 2.74 11.80
CA LYS A 192 7.27 1.92 12.86
C LYS A 192 7.14 0.41 12.56
N GLU A 193 6.01 -0.01 12.01
CA GLU A 193 5.82 -1.38 11.54
C GLU A 193 6.78 -1.70 10.40
N ALA A 194 6.86 -0.85 9.37
CA ALA A 194 7.74 -1.06 8.23
C ALA A 194 9.23 -1.15 8.64
N GLU A 195 9.65 -0.46 9.69
CA GLU A 195 11.02 -0.53 10.22
C GLU A 195 11.38 -1.90 10.80
N GLN A 196 10.38 -2.70 11.21
CA GLN A 196 10.60 -4.08 11.65
C GLN A 196 10.82 -5.06 10.48
N TRP A 197 10.42 -4.65 9.26
CA TRP A 197 10.61 -5.38 8.01
C TRP A 197 11.86 -4.92 7.24
N ASP A 198 12.91 -4.50 7.96
CA ASP A 198 14.16 -4.04 7.35
C ASP A 198 14.96 -5.18 6.70
N TRP A 199 15.59 -4.91 5.55
CA TRP A 199 16.40 -5.88 4.82
C TRP A 199 17.58 -6.44 5.64
N ASN A 200 18.16 -5.65 6.57
CA ASN A 200 19.25 -6.13 7.39
C ASN A 200 18.75 -7.21 8.35
N GLN A 201 17.57 -7.01 8.95
CA GLN A 201 16.94 -8.00 9.83
C GLN A 201 16.58 -9.27 9.07
N ALA A 202 15.99 -9.14 7.88
CA ALA A 202 15.68 -10.27 7.01
C ALA A 202 16.94 -11.06 6.63
N THR A 203 18.03 -10.37 6.33
CA THR A 203 19.33 -10.97 5.97
C THR A 203 19.99 -11.68 7.17
N LEU A 204 19.93 -11.08 8.36
CA LEU A 204 20.44 -11.68 9.59
C LEU A 204 19.68 -12.97 9.95
N GLN A 205 18.35 -12.94 9.79
CA GLN A 205 17.51 -14.12 10.00
C GLN A 205 17.88 -15.26 9.03
N LEU A 206 18.07 -14.94 7.75
CA LEU A 206 18.48 -15.93 6.74
C LEU A 206 19.87 -16.52 7.07
N LYS A 207 20.82 -15.66 7.45
CA LYS A 207 22.15 -16.10 7.88
C LYS A 207 22.08 -17.05 9.08
N LYS A 208 21.22 -16.78 10.05
CA LYS A 208 20.97 -17.66 11.19
C LYS A 208 20.46 -19.04 10.73
N TYR A 209 19.47 -19.09 9.84
CA TYR A 209 18.96 -20.35 9.30
C TYR A 209 20.02 -21.17 8.57
N TYR A 210 20.89 -20.53 7.79
CA TYR A 210 22.03 -21.22 7.18
C TYR A 210 23.01 -21.76 8.21
N SER A 211 23.35 -21.00 9.25
CA SER A 211 24.26 -21.45 10.30
C SER A 211 23.70 -22.65 11.06
N GLU A 212 22.42 -22.62 11.40
CA GLU A 212 21.72 -23.74 12.06
C GLU A 212 21.69 -25.00 11.17
N THR A 213 21.51 -24.84 9.87
CA THR A 213 21.46 -25.95 8.90
C THR A 213 22.84 -26.58 8.69
N LEU A 214 23.89 -25.78 8.71
CA LEU A 214 25.26 -26.23 8.54
C LEU A 214 25.90 -26.79 9.83
N GLY A 215 25.17 -26.79 10.97
CA GLY A 215 25.69 -27.26 12.24
C GLY A 215 26.73 -26.35 12.91
N ASN A 216 26.89 -25.13 12.39
CA ASN A 216 27.74 -24.12 13.02
C ASN A 216 26.91 -23.35 14.04
N ASN A 217 26.95 -23.84 15.29
CA ASN A 217 26.53 -23.03 16.43
C ASN A 217 27.54 -21.88 16.57
N ALA A 218 27.15 -20.69 16.08
CA ALA A 218 27.89 -19.45 16.30
C ALA A 218 27.20 -18.64 17.39
#